data_8922760780682e6299501a9e38a15daa
#
_entry.id   8922760780682e6299501a9e38a15daa
#
_cell.length_a   1.000
_cell.length_b   1.000
_cell.length_c   1.000
_cell.angle_alpha   90.00
_cell.angle_beta   90.00
_cell.angle_gamma   90.00
#
_symmetry.space_group_name_H-M   'P 1'
#
loop_
_entity.id
_entity.type
_entity.pdbx_description
1 polymer ?
#
loop_
_entity_poly.entity_id
_entity_poly.type
_entity_poly.pdbx_seq_one_letter_code
_entity_poly.pdbx_strand_id
1 'polypeptide(L)'
;MDNDSTPVWFAMSAPYRRELKAKEFLDRKGVECFVPMKETLVERPGGTKSRRMVPAIHNMIFVHTTKERIKELKQGVNFLQYHTRPVAGRNTPIIVPDRQMQQFIAVTTAANKDITYLRPEELDIAKGTKVRVHGGVFDGTEGYFVKLQGKRSRRVVMLIEGITAVALTEISTDFIEVLD
;
A
#
# COMPACT_ATOMS: atom_id res chain seq x y z
N MET A 1 -15.03 9.43 -21.71
CA MET A 1 -15.08 10.72 -20.99
C MET A 1 -14.50 10.48 -19.62
N ASP A 2 -13.26 10.92 -19.41
CA ASP A 2 -12.66 10.89 -18.07
C ASP A 2 -13.47 11.82 -17.18
N ASN A 3 -14.24 11.24 -16.28
CA ASN A 3 -15.08 12.01 -15.35
C ASN A 3 -14.15 12.54 -14.24
N ASP A 4 -13.52 13.70 -14.49
CA ASP A 4 -12.57 14.35 -13.57
C ASP A 4 -13.18 14.62 -12.18
N SER A 5 -14.51 14.53 -12.05
CA SER A 5 -15.25 14.72 -10.80
C SER A 5 -15.43 13.46 -9.96
N THR A 6 -15.04 12.28 -10.47
CA THR A 6 -15.13 11.03 -9.70
C THR A 6 -13.91 10.89 -8.80
N PRO A 7 -14.07 10.69 -7.47
CA PRO A 7 -12.96 10.42 -6.58
C PRO A 7 -12.24 9.14 -6.93
N VAL A 8 -10.91 9.16 -6.87
CA VAL A 8 -10.04 7.99 -7.08
C VAL A 8 -8.90 7.99 -6.08
N TRP A 9 -8.26 6.85 -5.86
CA TRP A 9 -7.10 6.73 -4.99
C TRP A 9 -5.83 7.09 -5.73
N PHE A 10 -5.22 8.21 -5.36
CA PHE A 10 -3.90 8.61 -5.84
C PHE A 10 -2.82 8.04 -4.92
N ALA A 11 -1.80 7.42 -5.50
CA ALA A 11 -0.55 7.17 -4.79
C ALA A 11 0.29 8.45 -4.78
N MET A 12 0.58 8.96 -3.58
CA MET A 12 1.28 10.23 -3.39
C MET A 12 2.58 10.02 -2.61
N SER A 13 3.58 10.82 -2.95
CA SER A 13 4.82 10.92 -2.18
C SER A 13 4.74 12.06 -1.17
N ALA A 14 5.10 11.77 0.07
CA ALA A 14 5.33 12.76 1.13
C ALA A 14 6.82 12.79 1.49
N PRO A 15 7.67 13.53 0.73
CA PRO A 15 9.11 13.47 0.86
C PRO A 15 9.61 13.83 2.26
N TYR A 16 10.79 13.34 2.60
CA TYR A 16 11.45 13.58 3.89
C TYR A 16 10.68 13.04 5.09
N ARG A 17 10.02 11.89 4.94
CA ARG A 17 9.22 11.22 5.97
C ARG A 17 8.13 12.12 6.56
N ARG A 18 7.42 12.83 5.69
CA ARG A 18 6.33 13.73 6.08
C ARG A 18 4.94 13.10 5.91
N GLU A 19 4.85 11.77 5.88
CA GLU A 19 3.59 11.03 5.68
C GLU A 19 2.52 11.44 6.70
N LEU A 20 2.89 11.52 7.97
CA LEU A 20 1.96 11.90 9.04
C LEU A 20 1.60 13.38 9.01
N LYS A 21 2.53 14.25 8.59
CA LYS A 21 2.23 15.67 8.34
C LYS A 21 1.26 15.85 7.19
N ALA A 22 1.46 15.10 6.10
CA ALA A 22 0.54 15.10 4.97
C ALA A 22 -0.84 14.59 5.37
N LYS A 23 -0.89 13.50 6.16
CA LYS A 23 -2.14 12.97 6.71
C LYS A 23 -2.88 14.02 7.54
N GLU A 24 -2.22 14.65 8.50
CA GLU A 24 -2.82 15.70 9.34
C GLU A 24 -3.37 16.86 8.50
N PHE A 25 -2.64 17.29 7.48
CA PHE A 25 -3.09 18.33 6.56
C PHE A 25 -4.36 17.91 5.81
N LEU A 26 -4.39 16.69 5.25
CA LEU A 26 -5.54 16.17 4.50
C LEU A 26 -6.77 15.95 5.41
N ASP A 27 -6.56 15.41 6.60
CA ASP A 27 -7.63 15.24 7.61
C ASP A 27 -8.30 16.59 7.96
N ARG A 28 -7.49 17.65 8.16
CA ARG A 28 -8.02 19.02 8.38
C ARG A 28 -8.79 19.58 7.18
N LYS A 29 -8.49 19.12 5.98
CA LYS A 29 -9.20 19.49 4.73
C LYS A 29 -10.41 18.60 4.43
N GLY A 30 -10.71 17.63 5.30
CA GLY A 30 -11.79 16.67 5.12
C GLY A 30 -11.59 15.73 3.93
N VAL A 31 -10.33 15.43 3.59
CA VAL A 31 -9.97 14.55 2.48
C VAL A 31 -9.53 13.19 3.01
N GLU A 32 -10.20 12.15 2.52
CA GLU A 32 -9.88 10.77 2.87
C GLU A 32 -8.47 10.39 2.41
N CYS A 33 -7.67 9.84 3.33
CA CYS A 33 -6.33 9.40 3.03
C CYS A 33 -5.91 8.21 3.89
N PHE A 34 -4.90 7.49 3.44
CA PHE A 34 -4.39 6.31 4.12
C PHE A 34 -2.86 6.28 4.11
N VAL A 35 -2.25 6.10 5.28
CA VAL A 35 -0.83 5.81 5.46
C VAL A 35 -0.71 4.40 6.03
N PRO A 36 -0.12 3.45 5.31
CA PRO A 36 0.13 2.12 5.87
C PRO A 36 1.07 2.22 7.06
N MET A 37 0.66 1.65 8.19
CA MET A 37 1.41 1.69 9.44
C MET A 37 1.88 0.30 9.84
N LYS A 38 3.04 0.22 10.48
CA LYS A 38 3.56 -1.01 11.09
C LYS A 38 4.04 -0.76 12.51
N GLU A 39 3.93 -1.79 13.35
CA GLU A 39 4.53 -1.78 14.68
C GLU A 39 6.04 -2.00 14.61
N THR A 40 6.81 -1.21 15.32
CA THR A 40 8.26 -1.37 15.47
C THR A 40 8.68 -1.19 16.90
N LEU A 41 9.81 -1.80 17.26
CA LEU A 41 10.46 -1.60 18.57
C LEU A 41 11.41 -0.42 18.47
N VAL A 42 11.22 0.58 19.33
CA VAL A 42 12.09 1.75 19.43
C VAL A 42 12.79 1.72 20.80
N GLU A 43 14.10 1.86 20.81
CA GLU A 43 14.86 2.06 22.04
C GLU A 43 14.64 3.48 22.56
N ARG A 44 14.30 3.57 23.84
CA ARG A 44 14.23 4.86 24.55
C ARG A 44 15.60 5.17 25.20
N PRO A 45 15.90 6.44 25.46
CA PRO A 45 17.03 6.80 26.30
C PRO A 45 16.94 6.04 27.65
N GLY A 46 17.99 5.24 27.98
CA GLY A 46 17.96 4.35 29.15
C GLY A 46 17.78 2.86 28.82
N GLY A 47 17.74 2.45 27.54
CA GLY A 47 17.80 1.05 27.12
C GLY A 47 16.46 0.29 27.18
N THR A 48 15.37 0.94 27.55
CA THR A 48 14.03 0.33 27.49
C THR A 48 13.47 0.37 26.08
N LYS A 49 12.92 -0.77 25.62
CA LYS A 49 12.24 -0.88 24.32
C LYS A 49 10.76 -0.61 24.46
N SER A 50 10.21 0.23 23.61
CA SER A 50 8.77 0.46 23.50
C SER A 50 8.28 0.16 22.09
N ARG A 51 7.05 -0.36 21.98
CA ARG A 51 6.38 -0.55 20.69
C ARG A 51 5.81 0.77 20.20
N ARG A 52 6.01 1.07 18.93
CA ARG A 52 5.49 2.28 18.29
C ARG A 52 4.97 1.96 16.89
N MET A 53 3.85 2.57 16.54
CA MET A 53 3.35 2.56 15.16
C MET A 53 4.10 3.61 14.33
N VAL A 54 4.63 3.18 13.20
CA VAL A 54 5.36 4.04 12.24
C VAL A 54 4.88 3.78 10.83
N PRO A 55 5.03 4.72 9.89
CA PRO A 55 4.75 4.46 8.48
C PRO A 55 5.53 3.24 7.98
N ALA A 56 4.81 2.31 7.36
CA ALA A 56 5.38 1.05 6.89
C ALA A 56 6.15 1.21 5.58
N ILE A 57 5.74 2.18 4.76
CA ILE A 57 6.35 2.53 3.49
C ILE A 57 6.79 3.98 3.58
N HIS A 58 8.08 4.22 3.37
CA HIS A 58 8.64 5.57 3.48
C HIS A 58 8.11 6.49 2.38
N ASN A 59 7.80 7.70 2.77
CA ASN A 59 7.36 8.79 1.89
C ASN A 59 6.06 8.48 1.13
N MET A 60 5.21 7.57 1.63
CA MET A 60 4.01 7.12 0.94
C MET A 60 2.74 7.50 1.69
N ILE A 61 1.78 8.07 0.96
CA ILE A 61 0.41 8.28 1.39
C ILE A 61 -0.54 8.06 0.21
N PHE A 62 -1.67 7.43 0.46
CA PHE A 62 -2.74 7.27 -0.50
C PHE A 62 -3.83 8.30 -0.22
N VAL A 63 -4.34 8.96 -1.26
CA VAL A 63 -5.32 10.05 -1.13
C VAL A 63 -6.52 9.77 -2.03
N HIS A 64 -7.71 9.70 -1.44
CA HIS A 64 -8.96 9.48 -2.14
C HIS A 64 -9.67 10.80 -2.41
N THR A 65 -9.66 11.27 -3.63
CA THR A 65 -10.26 12.56 -4.01
C THR A 65 -10.37 12.69 -5.52
N THR A 66 -10.95 13.80 -6.00
CA THR A 66 -11.04 14.13 -7.43
C THR A 66 -9.70 14.68 -7.97
N LYS A 67 -9.52 14.64 -9.28
CA LYS A 67 -8.34 15.21 -9.95
C LYS A 67 -8.21 16.73 -9.73
N GLU A 68 -9.31 17.44 -9.73
CA GLU A 68 -9.32 18.90 -9.45
C GLU A 68 -8.87 19.16 -8.01
N ARG A 69 -9.48 18.44 -7.07
CA ARG A 69 -9.22 18.68 -5.65
C ARG A 69 -7.76 18.38 -5.27
N ILE A 70 -7.18 17.31 -5.80
CA ILE A 70 -5.78 17.01 -5.51
C ILE A 70 -4.82 18.06 -6.10
N LYS A 71 -5.14 18.64 -7.27
CA LYS A 71 -4.36 19.74 -7.85
C LYS A 71 -4.37 20.97 -6.95
N GLU A 72 -5.54 21.37 -6.45
CA GLU A 72 -5.70 22.47 -5.49
C GLU A 72 -4.89 22.25 -4.21
N LEU A 73 -5.02 21.06 -3.62
CA LEU A 73 -4.32 20.70 -2.39
C LEU A 73 -2.80 20.76 -2.53
N LYS A 74 -2.28 20.36 -3.69
CA LYS A 74 -0.84 20.40 -3.98
C LYS A 74 -0.29 21.81 -4.14
N GLN A 75 -1.07 22.75 -4.61
CA GLN A 75 -0.61 24.14 -4.84
C GLN A 75 -0.19 24.83 -3.54
N GLY A 76 -0.82 24.49 -2.43
CA GLY A 76 -0.55 25.09 -1.12
C GLY A 76 0.56 24.47 -0.30
N VAL A 77 1.16 23.34 -0.76
CA VAL A 77 2.13 22.59 0.04
C VAL A 77 3.23 21.97 -0.82
N ASN A 78 4.41 21.80 -0.24
CA ASN A 78 5.58 21.22 -0.92
C ASN A 78 5.86 19.76 -0.51
N PHE A 79 5.01 19.19 0.32
CA PHE A 79 5.19 17.83 0.86
C PHE A 79 4.17 16.82 0.32
N LEU A 80 3.53 17.12 -0.80
CA LEU A 80 2.58 16.23 -1.45
C LEU A 80 2.83 16.21 -2.95
N GLN A 81 3.35 15.10 -3.48
CA GLN A 81 3.69 14.93 -4.89
C GLN A 81 3.09 13.64 -5.44
N TYR A 82 2.81 13.58 -6.74
CA TYR A 82 2.36 12.32 -7.34
C TYR A 82 3.48 11.28 -7.40
N HIS A 83 3.18 10.04 -7.05
CA HIS A 83 3.87 8.92 -7.63
C HIS A 83 3.43 8.75 -9.07
N THR A 84 4.39 8.63 -9.97
CA THR A 84 4.11 8.54 -11.41
C THR A 84 4.73 7.29 -12.00
N ARG A 85 4.14 6.83 -13.09
CA ARG A 85 4.71 5.80 -13.96
C ARG A 85 4.74 6.31 -15.41
N PRO A 86 5.71 5.87 -16.21
CA PRO A 86 5.74 6.20 -17.63
C PRO A 86 4.61 5.46 -18.36
N VAL A 87 3.75 6.22 -19.04
CA VAL A 87 2.71 5.70 -19.93
C VAL A 87 2.82 6.45 -21.24
N ALA A 88 3.05 5.75 -22.34
CA ALA A 88 3.25 6.34 -23.66
C ALA A 88 4.24 7.53 -23.67
N GLY A 89 5.36 7.41 -22.95
CA GLY A 89 6.42 8.42 -22.88
C GLY A 89 6.10 9.63 -21.98
N ARG A 90 4.99 9.61 -21.22
CA ARG A 90 4.59 10.65 -20.27
C ARG A 90 4.52 10.11 -18.86
N ASN A 91 4.99 10.88 -17.88
CA ASN A 91 4.82 10.57 -16.48
C ASN A 91 3.36 10.78 -16.07
N THR A 92 2.66 9.68 -15.80
CA THR A 92 1.24 9.67 -15.43
C THR A 92 1.09 9.33 -13.95
N PRO A 93 0.26 10.07 -13.18
CA PRO A 93 -0.03 9.73 -11.80
C PRO A 93 -0.54 8.29 -11.65
N ILE A 94 -0.07 7.60 -10.62
CA ILE A 94 -0.54 6.26 -10.32
C ILE A 94 -1.87 6.36 -9.57
N ILE A 95 -2.89 5.77 -10.15
CA ILE A 95 -4.21 5.61 -9.55
C ILE A 95 -4.38 4.14 -9.18
N VAL A 96 -4.75 3.89 -7.93
CA VAL A 96 -5.01 2.54 -7.42
C VAL A 96 -6.51 2.26 -7.54
N PRO A 97 -6.93 1.15 -8.18
CA PRO A 97 -8.33 0.78 -8.24
C PRO A 97 -8.95 0.63 -6.84
N ASP A 98 -10.19 1.10 -6.67
CA ASP A 98 -10.91 1.09 -5.38
C ASP A 98 -10.88 -0.27 -4.70
N ARG A 99 -11.23 -1.33 -5.42
CA ARG A 99 -11.24 -2.70 -4.89
C ARG A 99 -9.87 -3.10 -4.35
N GLN A 100 -8.81 -2.78 -5.08
CA GLN A 100 -7.44 -3.08 -4.68
C GLN A 100 -7.05 -2.29 -3.44
N MET A 101 -7.43 -1.01 -3.37
CA MET A 101 -7.14 -0.16 -2.22
C MET A 101 -7.90 -0.61 -0.98
N GLN A 102 -9.17 -0.98 -1.10
CA GLN A 102 -9.98 -1.52 0.00
C GLN A 102 -9.38 -2.82 0.56
N GLN A 103 -8.95 -3.74 -0.29
CA GLN A 103 -8.26 -4.96 0.14
C GLN A 103 -6.94 -4.64 0.85
N PHE A 104 -6.17 -3.71 0.31
CA PHE A 104 -4.90 -3.28 0.89
C PHE A 104 -5.08 -2.66 2.28
N ILE A 105 -6.05 -1.77 2.44
CA ILE A 105 -6.39 -1.17 3.73
C ILE A 105 -6.82 -2.24 4.73
N ALA A 106 -7.72 -3.13 4.33
CA ALA A 106 -8.24 -4.19 5.19
C ALA A 106 -7.11 -5.11 5.69
N VAL A 107 -6.27 -5.60 4.78
CA VAL A 107 -5.15 -6.50 5.10
C VAL A 107 -4.11 -5.83 5.99
N THR A 108 -3.70 -4.62 5.66
CA THR A 108 -2.64 -3.91 6.38
C THR A 108 -3.10 -3.39 7.74
N THR A 109 -4.39 -3.15 7.92
CA THR A 109 -4.96 -2.72 9.21
C THR A 109 -5.23 -3.90 10.13
N ALA A 110 -5.84 -4.98 9.62
CA ALA A 110 -6.24 -6.12 10.45
C ALA A 110 -5.07 -7.04 10.83
N ALA A 111 -4.08 -7.16 9.96
CA ALA A 111 -3.02 -8.16 10.06
C ALA A 111 -1.61 -7.56 10.03
N ASN A 112 -1.41 -6.39 10.58
CA ASN A 112 -0.14 -5.67 10.53
C ASN A 112 1.07 -6.43 11.11
N LYS A 113 0.84 -7.44 11.96
CA LYS A 113 1.88 -8.33 12.52
C LYS A 113 2.17 -9.54 11.64
N ASP A 114 1.23 -9.89 10.78
CA ASP A 114 1.23 -11.12 9.98
C ASP A 114 1.53 -10.85 8.50
N ILE A 115 2.04 -9.67 8.19
CA ILE A 115 2.41 -9.25 6.84
C ILE A 115 3.83 -8.74 6.77
N THR A 116 4.41 -8.80 5.58
CA THR A 116 5.73 -8.23 5.29
C THR A 116 5.61 -7.32 4.08
N TYR A 117 6.03 -6.06 4.23
CA TYR A 117 6.12 -5.13 3.10
C TYR A 117 7.36 -5.43 2.28
N LEU A 118 7.20 -5.51 0.97
CA LEU A 118 8.25 -5.81 0.01
C LEU A 118 8.27 -4.73 -1.07
N ARG A 119 9.43 -4.51 -1.64
CA ARG A 119 9.55 -3.71 -2.86
C ARG A 119 9.17 -4.56 -4.06
N PRO A 120 8.46 -3.99 -5.06
CA PRO A 120 8.06 -4.74 -6.25
C PRO A 120 9.25 -5.41 -6.97
N GLU A 121 10.43 -4.80 -6.93
CA GLU A 121 11.67 -5.32 -7.55
C GLU A 121 12.20 -6.60 -6.88
N GLU A 122 11.78 -6.87 -5.64
CA GLU A 122 12.16 -8.08 -4.90
C GLU A 122 11.35 -9.32 -5.30
N LEU A 123 10.39 -9.15 -6.24
CA LEU A 123 9.43 -10.17 -6.63
C LEU A 123 9.54 -10.53 -8.11
N ASP A 124 9.59 -11.83 -8.38
CA ASP A 124 9.38 -12.37 -9.73
C ASP A 124 7.91 -12.79 -9.90
N ILE A 125 7.04 -11.79 -10.07
CA ILE A 125 5.59 -12.01 -10.16
C ILE A 125 5.22 -12.76 -11.44
N ALA A 126 6.03 -12.67 -12.50
CA ALA A 126 5.80 -13.40 -13.73
C ALA A 126 5.77 -14.94 -13.52
N LYS A 127 6.39 -15.42 -12.44
CA LYS A 127 6.37 -16.84 -12.03
C LYS A 127 5.30 -17.15 -10.98
N GLY A 128 4.48 -16.16 -10.59
CA GLY A 128 3.43 -16.32 -9.58
C GLY A 128 2.12 -16.80 -10.20
N THR A 129 1.44 -17.69 -9.50
CA THR A 129 0.09 -18.10 -9.82
C THR A 129 -0.89 -17.13 -9.17
N LYS A 130 -1.83 -16.59 -9.95
CA LYS A 130 -2.87 -15.71 -9.40
C LYS A 130 -3.83 -16.52 -8.54
N VAL A 131 -4.10 -16.04 -7.33
CA VAL A 131 -4.89 -16.78 -6.34
C VAL A 131 -5.82 -15.87 -5.54
N ARG A 132 -6.81 -16.49 -4.91
CA ARG A 132 -7.67 -15.88 -3.88
C ARG A 132 -7.56 -16.71 -2.59
N VAL A 133 -7.52 -16.01 -1.47
CA VAL A 133 -7.52 -16.63 -0.14
C VAL A 133 -8.95 -16.77 0.38
N HIS A 134 -9.26 -17.90 0.97
CA HIS A 134 -10.53 -18.20 1.64
C HIS A 134 -10.33 -18.38 3.14
N GLY A 135 -11.17 -17.70 3.92
CA GLY A 135 -11.19 -17.81 5.38
C GLY A 135 -10.11 -17.01 6.11
N GLY A 136 -10.29 -16.85 7.41
CA GLY A 136 -9.40 -16.11 8.29
C GLY A 136 -9.39 -14.61 8.03
N VAL A 137 -8.35 -13.93 8.53
CA VAL A 137 -8.19 -12.47 8.41
C VAL A 137 -7.89 -12.01 6.98
N PHE A 138 -7.51 -12.92 6.09
CA PHE A 138 -7.18 -12.63 4.70
C PHE A 138 -8.27 -13.07 3.71
N ASP A 139 -9.45 -13.43 4.21
CA ASP A 139 -10.55 -13.88 3.36
C ASP A 139 -10.86 -12.93 2.22
N GLY A 140 -11.01 -13.47 1.00
CA GLY A 140 -11.28 -12.72 -0.22
C GLY A 140 -10.07 -11.96 -0.80
N THR A 141 -8.90 -11.99 -0.13
CA THR A 141 -7.70 -11.33 -0.65
C THR A 141 -7.21 -12.02 -1.91
N GLU A 142 -7.03 -11.25 -2.98
CA GLU A 142 -6.43 -11.70 -4.24
C GLU A 142 -4.97 -11.27 -4.31
N GLY A 143 -4.14 -12.15 -4.86
CA GLY A 143 -2.71 -11.89 -5.00
C GLY A 143 -2.03 -12.94 -5.86
N TYR A 144 -0.71 -12.99 -5.74
CA TYR A 144 0.13 -13.95 -6.46
C TYR A 144 0.80 -14.90 -5.48
N PHE A 145 0.70 -16.19 -5.74
CA PHE A 145 1.37 -17.22 -4.94
C PHE A 145 2.78 -17.43 -5.46
N VAL A 146 3.75 -16.80 -4.81
CA VAL A 146 5.15 -16.73 -5.26
C VAL A 146 6.11 -17.24 -4.19
N LYS A 147 7.27 -17.70 -4.64
CA LYS A 147 8.41 -17.99 -3.76
C LYS A 147 9.22 -16.71 -3.53
N LEU A 148 9.31 -16.30 -2.28
CA LEU A 148 10.14 -15.14 -1.91
C LEU A 148 11.62 -15.55 -1.82
N GLN A 149 12.50 -14.64 -2.18
CA GLN A 149 13.94 -14.86 -2.06
C GLN A 149 14.31 -15.13 -0.58
N GLY A 150 15.12 -16.16 -0.35
CA GLY A 150 15.56 -16.55 0.99
C GLY A 150 14.50 -17.22 1.87
N LYS A 151 13.29 -17.49 1.35
CA LYS A 151 12.24 -18.22 2.05
C LYS A 151 12.06 -19.63 1.49
N ARG A 152 11.78 -20.61 2.39
CA ARG A 152 11.54 -22.00 1.98
C ARG A 152 10.14 -22.19 1.39
N SER A 153 9.15 -21.49 1.93
CA SER A 153 7.75 -21.59 1.53
C SER A 153 7.33 -20.48 0.57
N ARG A 154 6.34 -20.76 -0.26
CA ARG A 154 5.65 -19.74 -1.07
C ARG A 154 4.74 -18.91 -0.19
N ARG A 155 4.49 -17.68 -0.61
CA ARG A 155 3.59 -16.73 0.07
C ARG A 155 2.56 -16.18 -0.92
N VAL A 156 1.40 -15.84 -0.41
CA VAL A 156 0.47 -14.99 -1.15
C VAL A 156 0.95 -13.55 -1.02
N VAL A 157 1.16 -12.91 -2.15
CA VAL A 157 1.63 -11.53 -2.23
C VAL A 157 0.57 -10.69 -2.91
N MET A 158 0.07 -9.69 -2.18
CA MET A 158 -0.78 -8.64 -2.74
C MET A 158 0.11 -7.55 -3.31
N LEU A 159 -0.16 -7.15 -4.55
CA LEU A 159 0.60 -6.13 -5.25
C LEU A 159 -0.24 -4.88 -5.47
N ILE A 160 0.32 -3.73 -5.14
CA ILE A 160 -0.11 -2.44 -5.70
C ILE A 160 0.93 -2.05 -6.74
N GLU A 161 0.56 -2.19 -8.00
CA GLU A 161 1.46 -2.09 -9.13
C GLU A 161 2.25 -0.78 -9.15
N GLY A 162 3.58 -0.89 -9.22
CA GLY A 162 4.51 0.25 -9.22
C GLY A 162 4.71 0.92 -7.85
N ILE A 163 4.09 0.44 -6.78
CA ILE A 163 4.14 1.07 -5.45
C ILE A 163 4.75 0.16 -4.40
N THR A 164 4.08 -0.95 -4.09
CA THR A 164 4.47 -1.84 -3.01
C THR A 164 3.91 -3.24 -3.20
N ALA A 165 4.49 -4.17 -2.48
CA ALA A 165 3.97 -5.50 -2.34
C ALA A 165 3.85 -5.87 -0.85
N VAL A 166 2.82 -6.62 -0.51
CA VAL A 166 2.59 -7.13 0.83
C VAL A 166 2.55 -8.63 0.79
N ALA A 167 3.52 -9.28 1.41
CA ALA A 167 3.50 -10.73 1.59
C ALA A 167 2.71 -11.07 2.84
N LEU A 168 1.70 -11.92 2.68
CA LEU A 168 0.93 -12.48 3.79
C LEU A 168 1.77 -13.53 4.53
N THR A 169 1.39 -13.87 5.76
CA THR A 169 1.97 -15.02 6.45
C THR A 169 1.75 -16.30 5.66
N GLU A 170 2.38 -17.37 6.09
CA GLU A 170 2.17 -18.68 5.49
C GLU A 170 0.70 -19.10 5.61
N ILE A 171 0.08 -19.34 4.46
CA ILE A 171 -1.31 -19.78 4.35
C ILE A 171 -1.28 -21.20 3.81
N SER A 172 -2.03 -22.11 4.44
CA SER A 172 -2.18 -23.46 3.90
C SER A 172 -2.79 -23.43 2.51
N THR A 173 -2.29 -24.26 1.62
CA THR A 173 -2.81 -24.37 0.24
C THR A 173 -4.28 -24.75 0.19
N ASP A 174 -4.83 -25.36 1.24
CA ASP A 174 -6.25 -25.71 1.35
C ASP A 174 -7.17 -24.48 1.38
N PHE A 175 -6.61 -23.31 1.72
CA PHE A 175 -7.32 -22.03 1.73
C PHE A 175 -7.01 -21.15 0.52
N ILE A 176 -6.36 -21.70 -0.51
CA ILE A 176 -5.94 -20.95 -1.69
C ILE A 176 -6.65 -21.46 -2.93
N GLU A 177 -7.45 -20.63 -3.55
CA GLU A 177 -8.11 -20.87 -4.84
C GLU A 177 -7.24 -20.29 -5.97
N VAL A 178 -6.93 -21.10 -6.97
CA VAL A 178 -6.27 -20.61 -8.19
C VAL A 178 -7.29 -19.88 -9.06
N LEU A 179 -6.92 -18.71 -9.50
CA LEU A 179 -7.73 -17.88 -10.41
C LEU A 179 -7.16 -18.00 -11.82
N ASP A 180 -8.04 -18.24 -12.79
CA ASP A 180 -7.71 -18.29 -14.23
C ASP A 180 -7.45 -16.89 -14.81
#